data_6bb71521749647878bc4f2d8e99df287
#
_entry.id   6bb71521749647878bc4f2d8e99df287
#
_cell.length_a   1.000
_cell.length_b   1.000
_cell.length_c   1.000
_cell.angle_alpha   90.00
_cell.angle_beta   90.00
_cell.angle_gamma   90.00
#
_symmetry.space_group_name_H-M   'P 1'
#
loop_
_entity.id
_entity.type
_entity.pdbx_description
1 polymer ?
#
loop_
_entity_poly.entity_id
_entity_poly.type
_entity_poly.pdbx_seq_one_letter_code
_entity_poly.pdbx_strand_id
1 'polypeptide(L)'
;MMAGHPNESTPHSLRNIGFTIHMGGRDKAYNRNAVAATWGKQLDSLQKADPDGYQHLVKIYPDKGHWMDRLDAAAVPWMAKFRRNLHPKRIVWKQDDVTHSRFYWLAVDSLNRKARSTIIASRNGQTIRIPTSNIKQLTIRLDDQMLDLDQPVRIQSATGMLHQAVVPRTLAALARTLEERGDPNGMFAAEVTVVWPDAA
;
A
#
# COMPACT_ATOMS: atom_id res chain seq x y z
N MET A 1 6.73 15.17 1.93
CA MET A 1 6.15 16.21 2.77
C MET A 1 4.76 15.73 3.16
N MET A 2 4.46 15.54 4.45
CA MET A 2 3.10 15.21 4.86
C MET A 2 2.21 16.40 4.54
N ALA A 3 1.14 16.19 3.78
CA ALA A 3 0.15 17.22 3.53
C ALA A 3 -0.45 17.70 4.85
N GLY A 4 -0.70 18.99 4.96
CA GLY A 4 -1.00 19.65 6.21
C GLY A 4 -2.37 19.41 6.82
N HIS A 5 -3.16 18.45 6.33
CA HIS A 5 -4.49 18.15 6.85
C HIS A 5 -4.52 16.79 7.55
N PRO A 6 -4.51 16.74 8.89
CA PRO A 6 -4.50 15.50 9.66
C PRO A 6 -5.76 14.64 9.45
N ASN A 7 -6.81 15.18 8.87
CA ASN A 7 -8.07 14.48 8.64
C ASN A 7 -8.16 13.78 7.27
N GLU A 8 -7.25 14.05 6.36
CA GLU A 8 -7.30 13.59 4.97
C GLU A 8 -6.31 12.47 4.68
N SER A 9 -5.12 12.51 5.30
CA SER A 9 -4.08 11.49 5.12
C SER A 9 -4.15 10.42 6.20
N THR A 10 -3.94 9.18 5.82
CA THR A 10 -3.97 8.06 6.77
C THR A 10 -2.77 7.13 6.59
N PRO A 11 -2.25 6.50 7.67
CA PRO A 11 -1.11 5.60 7.58
C PRO A 11 -1.44 4.19 7.05
N HIS A 12 -2.70 3.91 6.66
CA HIS A 12 -3.12 2.55 6.28
C HIS A 12 -2.33 1.94 5.12
N SER A 13 -1.93 2.75 4.14
CA SER A 13 -1.15 2.28 2.99
C SER A 13 0.34 2.02 3.31
N LEU A 14 0.78 2.31 4.53
CA LEU A 14 2.17 2.10 4.97
C LEU A 14 2.45 0.66 5.45
N ARG A 15 1.47 -0.24 5.35
CA ARG A 15 1.56 -1.61 5.86
C ARG A 15 2.86 -2.36 5.51
N ASN A 16 3.34 -2.20 4.30
CA ASN A 16 4.41 -3.03 3.73
C ASN A 16 5.76 -2.32 3.65
N ILE A 17 5.93 -1.20 4.32
CA ILE A 17 7.19 -0.44 4.35
C ILE A 17 7.60 -0.12 5.78
N GLY A 18 8.90 0.02 6.02
CA GLY A 18 9.39 0.67 7.24
C GLY A 18 9.16 2.17 7.14
N PHE A 19 8.52 2.75 8.11
CA PHE A 19 8.17 4.16 8.13
C PHE A 19 8.64 4.85 9.41
N THR A 20 9.25 6.02 9.30
CA THR A 20 9.74 6.73 10.48
C THR A 20 9.33 8.20 10.48
N ILE A 21 9.03 8.70 11.68
CA ILE A 21 8.79 10.12 11.96
C ILE A 21 9.77 10.56 13.05
N HIS A 22 10.51 11.62 12.77
CA HIS A 22 11.30 12.33 13.76
C HIS A 22 10.79 13.77 13.81
N MET A 23 10.41 14.25 14.99
CA MET A 23 9.75 15.55 15.15
C MET A 23 10.18 16.25 16.43
N GLY A 24 10.43 17.55 16.34
CA GLY A 24 10.66 18.38 17.52
C GLY A 24 9.35 18.64 18.29
N GLY A 25 9.33 18.38 19.59
CA GLY A 25 8.14 18.60 20.43
C GLY A 25 7.70 20.05 20.53
N ARG A 26 8.63 20.98 20.30
CA ARG A 26 8.35 22.43 20.28
C ARG A 26 8.01 22.97 18.89
N ASP A 27 8.03 22.13 17.83
CA ASP A 27 7.62 22.53 16.47
C ASP A 27 6.09 22.58 16.37
N LYS A 28 5.53 23.70 16.83
CA LYS A 28 4.08 23.94 16.84
C LYS A 28 3.56 24.53 15.52
N ALA A 29 4.45 24.90 14.58
CA ALA A 29 4.04 25.44 13.30
C ALA A 29 3.17 24.42 12.56
N TYR A 30 2.00 24.83 12.11
CA TYR A 30 1.01 23.97 11.44
C TYR A 30 0.65 22.69 12.24
N ASN A 31 0.75 22.73 13.57
CA ASN A 31 0.52 21.60 14.47
C ASN A 31 1.37 20.33 14.15
N ARG A 32 2.57 20.50 13.59
CA ARG A 32 3.40 19.38 13.13
C ARG A 32 3.69 18.36 14.21
N ASN A 33 4.01 18.82 15.42
CA ASN A 33 4.27 17.94 16.57
C ASN A 33 3.02 17.13 16.97
N ALA A 34 1.84 17.73 16.96
CA ALA A 34 0.58 17.05 17.28
C ALA A 34 0.19 16.05 16.17
N VAL A 35 0.37 16.42 14.90
CA VAL A 35 0.16 15.54 13.75
C VAL A 35 1.09 14.31 13.85
N ALA A 36 2.38 14.52 14.12
CA ALA A 36 3.34 13.43 14.27
C ALA A 36 2.95 12.47 15.42
N ALA A 37 2.53 13.01 16.56
CA ALA A 37 2.06 12.22 17.70
C ALA A 37 0.79 11.43 17.38
N THR A 38 -0.15 12.02 16.65
CA THR A 38 -1.39 11.35 16.20
C THR A 38 -1.08 10.20 15.26
N TRP A 39 -0.19 10.40 14.29
CA TRP A 39 0.25 9.34 13.38
C TRP A 39 0.95 8.20 14.12
N GLY A 40 1.77 8.51 15.12
CA GLY A 40 2.39 7.49 15.97
C GLY A 40 1.34 6.59 16.62
N LYS A 41 0.34 7.18 17.29
CA LYS A 41 -0.75 6.42 17.92
C LYS A 41 -1.56 5.58 16.92
N GLN A 42 -1.80 6.10 15.73
CA GLN A 42 -2.48 5.35 14.66
C GLN A 42 -1.64 4.17 14.18
N LEU A 43 -0.34 4.37 13.96
CA LEU A 43 0.57 3.30 13.56
C LEU A 43 0.70 2.23 14.64
N ASP A 44 0.81 2.60 15.92
CA ASP A 44 0.80 1.66 17.05
C ASP A 44 -0.47 0.78 17.03
N SER A 45 -1.63 1.41 16.84
CA SER A 45 -2.91 0.70 16.78
C SER A 45 -2.99 -0.25 15.58
N LEU A 46 -2.53 0.18 14.40
CA LEU A 46 -2.50 -0.63 13.18
C LEU A 46 -1.54 -1.80 13.32
N GLN A 47 -0.34 -1.59 13.88
CA GLN A 47 0.63 -2.66 14.11
C GLN A 47 0.14 -3.66 15.15
N LYS A 48 -0.54 -3.20 16.20
CA LYS A 48 -1.17 -4.09 17.18
C LYS A 48 -2.23 -4.99 16.57
N ALA A 49 -3.01 -4.47 15.62
CA ALA A 49 -4.04 -5.23 14.90
C ALA A 49 -3.48 -6.14 13.79
N ASP A 50 -2.33 -5.80 13.22
CA ASP A 50 -1.65 -6.52 12.14
C ASP A 50 -0.13 -6.53 12.39
N PRO A 51 0.37 -7.43 13.26
CA PRO A 51 1.77 -7.43 13.71
C PRO A 51 2.81 -7.64 12.61
N ASP A 52 2.41 -8.25 11.48
CA ASP A 52 3.27 -8.47 10.31
C ASP A 52 3.44 -7.22 9.44
N GLY A 53 2.71 -6.15 9.74
CA GLY A 53 2.74 -4.90 9.00
C GLY A 53 3.08 -3.68 9.84
N TYR A 54 3.07 -2.52 9.21
CA TYR A 54 3.17 -1.21 9.86
C TYR A 54 4.42 -1.03 10.73
N GLN A 55 5.54 -1.60 10.29
CA GLN A 55 6.80 -1.42 11.00
C GLN A 55 7.18 0.06 11.00
N HIS A 56 7.25 0.66 12.17
CA HIS A 56 7.47 2.09 12.28
C HIS A 56 8.35 2.48 13.46
N LEU A 57 8.89 3.70 13.38
CA LEU A 57 9.62 4.37 14.45
C LEU A 57 9.16 5.82 14.51
N VAL A 58 8.41 6.18 15.54
CA VAL A 58 8.01 7.58 15.77
C VAL A 58 8.74 8.12 17.00
N LYS A 59 9.50 9.18 16.81
CA LYS A 59 10.28 9.80 17.88
C LYS A 59 10.02 11.30 17.96
N ILE A 60 9.45 11.71 19.06
CA ILE A 60 9.25 13.12 19.39
C ILE A 60 10.35 13.54 20.38
N TYR A 61 11.06 14.60 20.05
CA TYR A 61 12.14 15.17 20.88
C TYR A 61 11.57 16.38 21.66
N PRO A 62 11.25 16.24 22.96
CA PRO A 62 10.44 17.22 23.69
C PRO A 62 11.02 18.64 23.68
N ASP A 63 12.34 18.73 23.76
CA ASP A 63 13.05 20.02 23.91
C ASP A 63 13.53 20.64 22.59
N LYS A 64 13.25 19.98 21.45
CA LYS A 64 13.68 20.45 20.13
C LYS A 64 12.56 21.16 19.39
N GLY A 65 12.95 22.19 18.64
CA GLY A 65 12.10 22.86 17.67
C GLY A 65 12.15 22.19 16.30
N HIS A 66 11.95 22.98 15.25
CA HIS A 66 12.01 22.50 13.86
C HIS A 66 13.39 21.86 13.50
N TRP A 67 14.44 22.47 13.95
CA TRP A 67 15.79 21.96 13.79
C TRP A 67 16.15 21.08 14.97
N MET A 68 16.43 19.82 14.68
CA MET A 68 16.65 18.78 15.70
C MET A 68 18.12 18.42 15.89
N ASP A 69 19.05 19.26 15.45
CA ASP A 69 20.50 19.08 15.58
C ASP A 69 20.96 17.68 15.06
N ARG A 70 20.39 17.25 13.94
CA ARG A 70 20.63 15.95 13.29
C ARG A 70 20.22 14.71 14.11
N LEU A 71 19.40 14.86 15.14
CA LEU A 71 18.89 13.71 15.89
C LEU A 71 18.02 12.78 15.01
N ASP A 72 17.46 13.32 13.93
CA ASP A 72 16.74 12.60 12.89
C ASP A 72 17.64 11.72 12.01
N ALA A 73 18.97 11.91 12.04
CA ALA A 73 19.92 11.05 11.31
C ALA A 73 19.81 9.57 11.70
N ALA A 74 19.30 9.27 12.90
CA ALA A 74 18.99 7.91 13.35
C ALA A 74 17.92 7.20 12.46
N ALA A 75 17.14 7.94 11.68
CA ALA A 75 16.19 7.40 10.71
C ALA A 75 16.88 6.59 9.61
N VAL A 76 18.02 7.05 9.12
CA VAL A 76 18.71 6.45 7.96
C VAL A 76 19.13 4.98 8.23
N PRO A 77 19.91 4.67 9.28
CA PRO A 77 20.27 3.28 9.56
C PRO A 77 19.07 2.43 9.97
N TRP A 78 18.02 3.03 10.53
CA TRP A 78 16.80 2.29 10.84
C TRP A 78 16.06 1.89 9.56
N MET A 79 15.84 2.82 8.62
CA MET A 79 15.18 2.54 7.33
C MET A 79 15.99 1.59 6.45
N ALA A 80 17.32 1.64 6.51
CA ALA A 80 18.20 0.75 5.75
C ALA A 80 18.05 -0.75 6.09
N LYS A 81 17.37 -1.10 7.18
CA LYS A 81 17.04 -2.48 7.54
C LYS A 81 15.96 -3.09 6.66
N PHE A 82 15.15 -2.27 6.00
CA PHE A 82 14.02 -2.72 5.21
C PHE A 82 14.40 -2.92 3.75
N ARG A 83 13.84 -3.96 3.16
CA ARG A 83 13.97 -4.27 1.73
C ARG A 83 12.63 -4.07 1.05
N ARG A 84 12.65 -3.53 -0.16
CA ARG A 84 11.46 -3.43 -0.99
C ARG A 84 10.92 -4.82 -1.30
N ASN A 85 9.67 -5.07 -0.95
CA ASN A 85 8.92 -6.26 -1.35
C ASN A 85 7.91 -5.86 -2.43
N LEU A 86 8.09 -6.37 -3.64
CA LEU A 86 7.20 -6.06 -4.77
C LEU A 86 5.92 -6.89 -4.76
N HIS A 87 5.95 -8.06 -4.10
CA HIS A 87 4.87 -9.04 -4.07
C HIS A 87 4.38 -9.33 -2.64
N PRO A 88 3.98 -8.31 -1.86
CA PRO A 88 3.54 -8.55 -0.50
C PRO A 88 2.31 -9.47 -0.48
N LYS A 89 2.25 -10.37 0.53
CA LYS A 89 1.11 -11.29 0.68
C LYS A 89 -0.19 -10.58 1.05
N ARG A 90 -0.11 -9.41 1.66
CA ARG A 90 -1.27 -8.59 2.05
C ARG A 90 -1.01 -7.14 1.67
N ILE A 91 -2.02 -6.51 1.07
CA ILE A 91 -2.04 -5.10 0.71
C ILE A 91 -3.23 -4.45 1.42
N VAL A 92 -2.98 -3.28 2.00
CA VAL A 92 -4.00 -2.33 2.40
C VAL A 92 -3.75 -1.05 1.60
N TRP A 93 -4.61 -0.78 0.64
CA TRP A 93 -4.51 0.41 -0.21
C TRP A 93 -5.67 1.34 0.09
N LYS A 94 -5.40 2.39 0.81
CA LYS A 94 -6.35 3.46 1.07
C LYS A 94 -5.94 4.68 0.28
N GLN A 95 -6.80 5.09 -0.64
CA GLN A 95 -6.63 6.31 -1.42
C GLN A 95 -7.02 7.53 -0.56
N ASP A 96 -6.38 8.62 -0.82
CA ASP A 96 -6.71 9.94 -0.29
C ASP A 96 -7.52 10.73 -1.34
N ASP A 97 -7.60 12.03 -1.21
CA ASP A 97 -8.20 12.90 -2.25
C ASP A 97 -7.39 12.87 -3.54
N VAL A 98 -6.07 12.72 -3.43
CA VAL A 98 -5.21 12.42 -4.56
C VAL A 98 -5.22 10.91 -4.82
N THR A 99 -5.69 10.51 -6.00
CA THR A 99 -5.80 9.10 -6.38
C THR A 99 -4.62 8.63 -7.23
N HIS A 100 -4.23 7.39 -7.01
CA HIS A 100 -3.19 6.69 -7.77
C HIS A 100 -3.77 5.52 -8.53
N SER A 101 -3.22 5.21 -9.70
CA SER A 101 -3.69 4.12 -10.55
C SER A 101 -3.12 2.75 -10.20
N ARG A 102 -2.11 2.67 -9.32
CA ARG A 102 -1.47 1.39 -8.96
C ARG A 102 -0.89 1.38 -7.57
N PHE A 103 -0.88 0.22 -6.96
CA PHE A 103 -0.26 -0.03 -5.66
C PHE A 103 0.15 -1.50 -5.53
N TYR A 104 1.45 -1.78 -5.49
CA TYR A 104 2.02 -3.13 -5.58
C TYR A 104 1.52 -3.88 -6.83
N TRP A 105 0.84 -5.00 -6.65
CA TRP A 105 0.26 -5.82 -7.71
C TRP A 105 -1.22 -5.52 -8.00
N LEU A 106 -1.74 -4.40 -7.49
CA LEU A 106 -3.08 -3.89 -7.80
C LEU A 106 -2.99 -2.68 -8.73
N ALA A 107 -3.93 -2.59 -9.68
CA ALA A 107 -4.08 -1.42 -10.53
C ALA A 107 -5.55 -1.07 -10.74
N VAL A 108 -5.83 0.21 -10.86
CA VAL A 108 -7.17 0.77 -11.11
C VAL A 108 -7.07 1.68 -12.33
N ASP A 109 -7.93 1.44 -13.30
CA ASP A 109 -8.06 2.31 -14.46
C ASP A 109 -8.40 3.75 -14.04
N SER A 110 -7.99 4.73 -14.84
CA SER A 110 -8.20 6.15 -14.56
C SER A 110 -9.69 6.53 -14.37
N LEU A 111 -10.58 5.86 -15.09
CA LEU A 111 -12.04 6.09 -15.02
C LEU A 111 -12.68 5.45 -13.78
N ASN A 112 -12.02 4.46 -13.19
CA ASN A 112 -12.50 3.73 -12.01
C ASN A 112 -11.84 4.18 -10.70
N ARG A 113 -10.91 5.14 -10.76
CA ARG A 113 -10.30 5.70 -9.55
C ARG A 113 -11.35 6.46 -8.74
N LYS A 114 -11.37 6.19 -7.45
CA LYS A 114 -12.30 6.83 -6.52
C LYS A 114 -11.52 7.36 -5.32
N ALA A 115 -11.65 8.66 -5.06
CA ALA A 115 -11.09 9.28 -3.87
C ALA A 115 -11.61 8.57 -2.61
N ARG A 116 -10.77 8.49 -1.60
CA ARG A 116 -11.07 7.83 -0.30
C ARG A 116 -11.47 6.36 -0.41
N SER A 117 -11.15 5.72 -1.56
CA SER A 117 -11.40 4.29 -1.72
C SER A 117 -10.44 3.46 -0.85
N THR A 118 -10.92 2.28 -0.46
CA THR A 118 -10.12 1.32 0.29
C THR A 118 -10.20 -0.04 -0.40
N ILE A 119 -9.03 -0.65 -0.64
CA ILE A 119 -8.91 -2.00 -1.17
C ILE A 119 -8.03 -2.77 -0.20
N ILE A 120 -8.54 -3.90 0.31
CA ILE A 120 -7.75 -4.85 1.08
C ILE A 120 -7.66 -6.12 0.26
N ALA A 121 -6.45 -6.57 -0.01
CA ALA A 121 -6.20 -7.79 -0.75
C ALA A 121 -5.17 -8.66 -0.04
N SER A 122 -5.36 -9.96 -0.06
CA SER A 122 -4.41 -10.93 0.49
C SER A 122 -4.26 -12.12 -0.44
N ARG A 123 -3.06 -12.71 -0.46
CA ARG A 123 -2.72 -13.86 -1.27
C ARG A 123 -2.24 -15.02 -0.41
N ASN A 124 -2.79 -16.21 -0.68
CA ASN A 124 -2.33 -17.47 -0.08
C ASN A 124 -2.39 -18.58 -1.14
N GLY A 125 -1.23 -19.10 -1.54
CA GLY A 125 -1.11 -20.03 -2.67
C GLY A 125 -1.78 -19.45 -3.93
N GLN A 126 -2.64 -20.24 -4.56
CA GLN A 126 -3.36 -19.88 -5.79
C GLN A 126 -4.61 -19.01 -5.55
N THR A 127 -4.84 -18.55 -4.32
CA THR A 127 -6.03 -17.79 -3.98
C THR A 127 -5.70 -16.35 -3.58
N ILE A 128 -6.35 -15.40 -4.22
CA ILE A 128 -6.35 -13.99 -3.86
C ILE A 128 -7.72 -13.66 -3.29
N ARG A 129 -7.74 -13.07 -2.09
CA ARG A 129 -8.95 -12.64 -1.41
C ARG A 129 -8.99 -11.13 -1.33
N ILE A 130 -10.13 -10.55 -1.71
CA ILE A 130 -10.37 -9.10 -1.68
C ILE A 130 -11.64 -8.86 -0.86
N PRO A 131 -11.56 -8.94 0.49
CA PRO A 131 -12.71 -8.79 1.37
C PRO A 131 -13.27 -7.36 1.38
N THR A 132 -12.47 -6.37 1.01
CA THR A 132 -12.86 -4.97 1.02
C THR A 132 -12.46 -4.31 -0.29
N SER A 133 -13.46 -3.82 -1.01
CA SER A 133 -13.29 -2.96 -2.17
C SER A 133 -14.54 -2.10 -2.33
N ASN A 134 -14.34 -0.80 -2.51
CA ASN A 134 -15.41 0.14 -2.85
C ASN A 134 -15.16 0.82 -4.19
N ILE A 135 -14.53 0.08 -5.10
CA ILE A 135 -14.36 0.43 -6.52
C ILE A 135 -15.06 -0.62 -7.38
N LYS A 136 -15.48 -0.21 -8.58
CA LYS A 136 -16.22 -1.11 -9.49
C LYS A 136 -15.35 -2.13 -10.18
N GLN A 137 -14.11 -1.77 -10.48
CA GLN A 137 -13.20 -2.58 -11.28
C GLN A 137 -11.77 -2.51 -10.73
N LEU A 138 -11.10 -3.65 -10.68
CA LEU A 138 -9.72 -3.77 -10.22
C LEU A 138 -8.95 -4.71 -11.16
N THR A 139 -7.77 -4.30 -11.58
CA THR A 139 -6.82 -5.15 -12.27
C THR A 139 -5.82 -5.72 -11.24
N ILE A 140 -5.68 -7.03 -11.26
CA ILE A 140 -4.75 -7.78 -10.43
C ILE A 140 -3.62 -8.24 -11.34
N ARG A 141 -2.41 -7.82 -11.03
CA ARG A 141 -1.18 -8.16 -11.75
C ARG A 141 -0.52 -9.33 -11.08
N LEU A 142 -0.05 -10.26 -11.88
CA LEU A 142 0.41 -11.56 -11.45
C LEU A 142 1.80 -11.86 -12.02
N ASP A 143 2.55 -12.60 -11.23
CA ASP A 143 3.91 -13.03 -11.57
C ASP A 143 4.18 -14.41 -10.96
N ASP A 144 5.08 -15.17 -11.57
CA ASP A 144 5.46 -16.51 -11.11
C ASP A 144 6.12 -16.54 -9.72
N GLN A 145 6.64 -15.39 -9.25
CA GLN A 145 7.11 -15.24 -7.88
C GLN A 145 5.95 -15.14 -6.86
N MET A 146 4.73 -14.88 -7.34
CA MET A 146 3.55 -14.75 -6.49
C MET A 146 2.82 -16.08 -6.32
N LEU A 147 2.62 -16.78 -7.41
CA LEU A 147 1.82 -18.00 -7.51
C LEU A 147 2.17 -18.75 -8.82
N ASP A 148 1.74 -19.99 -8.95
CA ASP A 148 1.94 -20.78 -10.18
C ASP A 148 0.93 -20.34 -11.25
N LEU A 149 1.41 -19.66 -12.30
CA LEU A 149 0.56 -19.19 -13.40
C LEU A 149 0.10 -20.30 -14.35
N ASP A 150 0.64 -21.51 -14.26
CA ASP A 150 0.20 -22.66 -15.02
C ASP A 150 -1.01 -23.37 -14.37
N GLN A 151 -1.41 -22.91 -13.18
CA GLN A 151 -2.56 -23.39 -12.44
C GLN A 151 -3.68 -22.34 -12.38
N PRO A 152 -4.94 -22.75 -12.23
CA PRO A 152 -6.04 -21.80 -12.05
C PRO A 152 -5.84 -20.86 -10.87
N VAL A 153 -5.92 -19.57 -11.12
CA VAL A 153 -5.92 -18.52 -10.10
C VAL A 153 -7.34 -18.29 -9.64
N ARG A 154 -7.55 -18.30 -8.33
CA ARG A 154 -8.85 -17.99 -7.71
C ARG A 154 -8.82 -16.60 -7.11
N ILE A 155 -9.79 -15.76 -7.49
CA ILE A 155 -9.97 -14.42 -6.93
C ILE A 155 -11.37 -14.37 -6.30
N GLN A 156 -11.41 -14.07 -5.02
CA GLN A 156 -12.62 -14.08 -4.21
C GLN A 156 -12.87 -12.72 -3.57
N SER A 157 -14.11 -12.24 -3.64
CA SER A 157 -14.60 -11.12 -2.82
C SER A 157 -15.17 -11.62 -1.49
N ALA A 158 -15.74 -10.71 -0.71
CA ALA A 158 -16.53 -11.08 0.47
C ALA A 158 -17.81 -11.84 0.12
N THR A 159 -18.37 -11.58 -1.07
CA THR A 159 -19.69 -12.10 -1.50
C THR A 159 -19.60 -13.29 -2.46
N GLY A 160 -18.42 -13.61 -3.00
CA GLY A 160 -18.29 -14.74 -3.92
C GLY A 160 -17.04 -14.77 -4.76
N MET A 161 -17.02 -15.71 -5.71
CA MET A 161 -15.94 -15.91 -6.66
C MET A 161 -16.02 -14.86 -7.78
N LEU A 162 -14.92 -14.15 -8.00
CA LEU A 162 -14.80 -13.17 -9.08
C LEU A 162 -14.06 -13.74 -10.30
N HIS A 163 -13.13 -14.69 -10.09
CA HIS A 163 -12.37 -15.32 -11.16
C HIS A 163 -11.86 -16.70 -10.70
N GLN A 164 -11.89 -17.67 -11.62
CA GLN A 164 -11.26 -18.99 -11.42
C GLN A 164 -10.88 -19.58 -12.77
N ALA A 165 -9.67 -19.27 -13.23
CA ALA A 165 -9.10 -19.83 -14.47
C ALA A 165 -7.59 -19.64 -14.46
N VAL A 166 -6.91 -20.28 -15.42
CA VAL A 166 -5.51 -19.98 -15.75
C VAL A 166 -5.42 -18.58 -16.35
N VAL A 167 -4.48 -17.79 -15.87
CA VAL A 167 -4.24 -16.43 -16.38
C VAL A 167 -2.99 -16.46 -17.24
N PRO A 168 -3.11 -16.26 -18.58
CA PRO A 168 -1.99 -16.40 -19.48
C PRO A 168 -0.95 -15.29 -19.27
N ARG A 169 0.33 -15.65 -19.35
CA ARG A 169 1.43 -14.69 -19.45
C ARG A 169 1.37 -14.00 -20.81
N THR A 170 1.56 -12.70 -20.85
CA THR A 170 1.54 -11.93 -22.09
C THR A 170 2.68 -10.92 -22.16
N LEU A 171 3.28 -10.78 -23.35
CA LEU A 171 4.25 -9.71 -23.60
C LEU A 171 3.65 -8.32 -23.38
N ALA A 172 2.35 -8.17 -23.66
CA ALA A 172 1.65 -6.90 -23.43
C ALA A 172 1.61 -6.50 -21.95
N ALA A 173 1.38 -7.46 -21.03
CA ALA A 173 1.42 -7.21 -19.60
C ALA A 173 2.84 -6.84 -19.14
N LEU A 174 3.86 -7.58 -19.59
CA LEU A 174 5.26 -7.28 -19.29
C LEU A 174 5.66 -5.89 -19.78
N ALA A 175 5.40 -5.56 -21.04
CA ALA A 175 5.76 -4.27 -21.64
C ALA A 175 5.07 -3.11 -20.92
N ARG A 176 3.75 -3.20 -20.71
CA ARG A 176 2.99 -2.18 -20.03
C ARG A 176 3.48 -1.94 -18.60
N THR A 177 3.71 -2.99 -17.83
CA THR A 177 4.15 -2.85 -16.43
C THR A 177 5.58 -2.36 -16.32
N LEU A 178 6.44 -2.66 -17.29
CA LEU A 178 7.77 -2.06 -17.41
C LEU A 178 7.68 -0.57 -17.74
N GLU A 179 6.91 -0.19 -18.76
CA GLU A 179 6.69 1.21 -19.15
C GLU A 179 6.16 2.06 -17.99
N GLU A 180 5.17 1.55 -17.28
CA GLU A 180 4.56 2.28 -16.16
C GLU A 180 5.50 2.47 -14.96
N ARG A 181 6.45 1.58 -14.73
CA ARG A 181 7.29 1.58 -13.53
C ARG A 181 8.73 2.02 -13.79
N GLY A 182 9.24 1.80 -15.01
CA GLY A 182 10.65 1.95 -15.33
C GLY A 182 11.55 1.01 -14.52
N ASP A 183 11.00 -0.12 -14.04
CA ASP A 183 11.66 -1.05 -13.13
C ASP A 183 11.51 -2.49 -13.62
N PRO A 184 12.58 -3.08 -14.15
CA PRO A 184 12.56 -4.47 -14.63
C PRO A 184 12.17 -5.50 -13.56
N ASN A 185 12.49 -5.23 -12.28
CA ASN A 185 12.11 -6.11 -11.18
C ASN A 185 10.63 -5.94 -10.77
N GLY A 186 9.96 -4.90 -11.25
CA GLY A 186 8.56 -4.60 -10.97
C GLY A 186 7.60 -4.96 -12.11
N MET A 187 8.06 -5.72 -13.11
CA MET A 187 7.18 -6.24 -14.16
C MET A 187 6.28 -7.35 -13.65
N PHE A 188 5.13 -7.49 -14.31
CA PHE A 188 4.19 -8.59 -14.10
C PHE A 188 3.90 -9.28 -15.42
N ALA A 189 3.94 -10.62 -15.41
CA ALA A 189 3.81 -11.43 -16.63
C ALA A 189 2.35 -11.59 -17.06
N ALA A 190 1.41 -11.49 -16.14
CA ALA A 190 -0.01 -11.70 -16.38
C ALA A 190 -0.86 -10.69 -15.62
N GLU A 191 -2.09 -10.50 -16.05
CA GLU A 191 -3.06 -9.67 -15.33
C GLU A 191 -4.48 -10.14 -15.60
N VAL A 192 -5.35 -9.91 -14.63
CA VAL A 192 -6.79 -10.17 -14.73
C VAL A 192 -7.56 -9.01 -14.14
N THR A 193 -8.58 -8.57 -14.85
CA THR A 193 -9.47 -7.53 -14.37
C THR A 193 -10.74 -8.16 -13.83
N VAL A 194 -11.09 -7.83 -12.60
CA VAL A 194 -12.33 -8.25 -11.93
C VAL A 194 -13.26 -7.07 -11.75
N VAL A 195 -14.56 -7.35 -11.84
CA VAL A 195 -15.63 -6.37 -11.69
C VAL A 195 -16.56 -6.81 -10.58
N TRP A 196 -16.96 -5.90 -9.72
CA TRP A 196 -17.99 -6.12 -8.72
C TRP A 196 -19.35 -5.74 -9.30
N PRO A 197 -20.28 -6.69 -9.46
CA PRO A 197 -21.58 -6.41 -10.07
C PRO A 197 -22.42 -5.40 -9.31
N ASP A 198 -22.24 -5.31 -7.98
CA ASP A 198 -23.08 -4.51 -7.09
C ASP A 198 -22.36 -3.28 -6.49
N ALA A 199 -21.20 -2.89 -7.02
CA ALA A 199 -20.49 -1.70 -6.54
C ALA A 199 -21.16 -0.42 -7.10
N ALA A 200 -22.03 0.17 -6.30
CA ALA A 200 -22.65 1.46 -6.57
C ALA A 200 -21.68 2.64 -6.34
#